data_0c3896854780579950ab648fcda5eee7
#
_entry.id   0c3896854780579950ab648fcda5eee7
#
_cell.length_a   1.000
_cell.length_b   1.000
_cell.length_c   1.000
_cell.angle_alpha   90.00
_cell.angle_beta   90.00
_cell.angle_gamma   90.00
#
_symmetry.space_group_name_H-M   'P 1'
#
loop_
_entity.id
_entity.type
_entity.pdbx_description
1 polymer ?
#
loop_
_entity_poly.entity_id
_entity_poly.type
_entity_poly.pdbx_seq_one_letter_code
_entity_poly.pdbx_strand_id
1 'polypeptide(L)'
;MNLPKPLLPVLSALRAAGGRPRVVGGGVRDWLLGLEPKDFDLEVHGLDYEALGRALAPFGPTDLVGRSFGVMKLRLDGTEYDFSLPRRESKTGSGHRGFAVAPDPTLSEAEAAARRDFTINAIAYDPLEDRLLDFHGGKADLEKRVLRHTGPGFSEDPLRVLRAFQLAARFDLTLAPETAALCRAISDSYAELPVERVWGEWAKWAAKSVKPSRGLVVLKETGWLRHFPEIAALDGLPQEPEWHPEGDVFTHTSHCLDALVGLATWRDSAEPERRILSLAVLGHDFGKATTTKQAERRGKLRWVSPEHEAAGGPLVEAFLQRIGAPLELTAHVRPLVMNHLLHHHGAAEYRDTTVRRLARKLIPATIDQLIAVMLADHLGRPPLIPRETVVRIEHLRNAAQRLALEHDAPRPILLGRHLIALGLRPGPQFTPALEAAFESQLDGAFADEAGAIEWMRNYLRAHPPVLSSTSSPLP
;
A
#
# COMPACT_ATOMS: atom_id res chain seq x y z
N MET A 1 -29.68 7.41 -6.45
CA MET A 1 -28.50 6.60 -6.80
C MET A 1 -28.71 5.97 -8.16
N ASN A 2 -27.76 6.05 -9.09
CA ASN A 2 -27.88 5.38 -10.39
C ASN A 2 -27.47 3.91 -10.23
N LEU A 3 -28.47 3.02 -10.32
CA LEU A 3 -28.21 1.58 -10.31
C LEU A 3 -28.01 1.03 -11.73
N PRO A 4 -27.22 -0.04 -11.90
CA PRO A 4 -27.12 -0.75 -13.16
C PRO A 4 -28.50 -1.23 -13.63
N LYS A 5 -28.82 -0.97 -14.91
CA LYS A 5 -30.14 -1.31 -15.49
C LYS A 5 -30.55 -2.78 -15.31
N PRO A 6 -29.64 -3.76 -15.43
CA PRO A 6 -29.99 -5.19 -15.23
C PRO A 6 -30.46 -5.53 -13.81
N LEU A 7 -30.13 -4.69 -12.82
CA LEU A 7 -30.49 -4.94 -11.42
C LEU A 7 -31.94 -4.61 -11.12
N LEU A 8 -32.55 -3.63 -11.80
CA LEU A 8 -33.91 -3.15 -11.51
C LEU A 8 -35.00 -4.24 -11.61
N PRO A 9 -35.02 -5.13 -12.64
CA PRO A 9 -35.97 -6.23 -12.71
C PRO A 9 -35.81 -7.22 -11.55
N VAL A 10 -34.56 -7.47 -11.12
CA VAL A 10 -34.27 -8.35 -9.96
C VAL A 10 -34.84 -7.78 -8.67
N LEU A 11 -34.60 -6.49 -8.42
CA LEU A 11 -35.14 -5.80 -7.23
C LEU A 11 -36.67 -5.81 -7.19
N SER A 12 -37.31 -5.64 -8.35
CA SER A 12 -38.77 -5.70 -8.48
C SER A 12 -39.31 -7.12 -8.20
N ALA A 13 -38.63 -8.15 -8.68
CA ALA A 13 -38.99 -9.55 -8.41
C ALA A 13 -38.83 -9.91 -6.92
N LEU A 14 -37.75 -9.45 -6.29
CA LEU A 14 -37.55 -9.62 -4.85
C LEU A 14 -38.68 -8.96 -4.02
N ARG A 15 -39.11 -7.75 -4.42
CA ARG A 15 -40.27 -7.08 -3.78
C ARG A 15 -41.55 -7.85 -3.99
N ALA A 16 -41.82 -8.37 -5.18
CA ALA A 16 -43.00 -9.17 -5.49
C ALA A 16 -43.05 -10.47 -4.66
N ALA A 17 -41.88 -11.02 -4.31
CA ALA A 17 -41.76 -12.19 -3.44
C ALA A 17 -41.91 -11.83 -1.93
N GLY A 18 -42.18 -10.59 -1.58
CA GLY A 18 -42.32 -10.11 -0.19
C GLY A 18 -41.04 -9.61 0.44
N GLY A 19 -39.93 -9.56 -0.32
CA GLY A 19 -38.64 -9.06 0.13
C GLY A 19 -38.53 -7.53 0.08
N ARG A 20 -37.65 -6.99 0.91
CA ARG A 20 -37.26 -5.57 0.91
C ARG A 20 -35.77 -5.47 0.59
N PRO A 21 -35.37 -5.38 -0.69
CA PRO A 21 -33.97 -5.23 -1.08
C PRO A 21 -33.45 -3.82 -0.71
N ARG A 22 -32.27 -3.76 -0.16
CA ARG A 22 -31.55 -2.54 0.22
C ARG A 22 -30.14 -2.56 -0.36
N VAL A 23 -29.71 -1.46 -0.96
CA VAL A 23 -28.30 -1.24 -1.22
C VAL A 23 -27.65 -0.79 0.09
N VAL A 24 -26.52 -1.39 0.46
CA VAL A 24 -25.90 -1.21 1.79
C VAL A 24 -24.40 -1.02 1.69
N GLY A 25 -23.78 -0.58 2.76
CA GLY A 25 -22.33 -0.57 2.91
C GLY A 25 -21.62 0.55 2.18
N GLY A 26 -20.40 0.22 1.67
CA GLY A 26 -19.50 1.20 1.07
C GLY A 26 -20.05 1.91 -0.16
N GLY A 27 -20.87 1.24 -0.97
CA GLY A 27 -21.47 1.82 -2.18
C GLY A 27 -22.36 3.01 -1.89
N VAL A 28 -23.18 2.96 -0.82
CA VAL A 28 -24.04 4.10 -0.42
C VAL A 28 -23.20 5.26 0.08
N ARG A 29 -22.19 5.01 0.91
CA ARG A 29 -21.24 6.03 1.37
C ARG A 29 -20.53 6.70 0.21
N ASP A 30 -19.98 5.91 -0.73
CA ASP A 30 -19.20 6.42 -1.86
C ASP A 30 -20.10 7.30 -2.75
N TRP A 31 -21.35 6.87 -3.01
CA TRP A 31 -22.33 7.69 -3.71
C TRP A 31 -22.64 9.02 -3.01
N LEU A 32 -22.84 9.01 -1.69
CA LEU A 32 -23.09 10.23 -0.91
C LEU A 32 -21.89 11.18 -0.91
N LEU A 33 -20.68 10.67 -1.11
CA LEU A 33 -19.47 11.46 -1.29
C LEU A 33 -19.25 11.95 -2.74
N GLY A 34 -20.20 11.66 -3.65
CA GLY A 34 -20.09 12.02 -5.07
C GLY A 34 -19.09 11.12 -5.85
N LEU A 35 -18.71 10.00 -5.27
CA LEU A 35 -17.86 8.99 -5.92
C LEU A 35 -18.76 7.99 -6.66
N GLU A 36 -18.25 7.42 -7.75
CA GLU A 36 -18.95 6.34 -8.46
C GLU A 36 -18.80 5.03 -7.69
N PRO A 37 -19.92 4.40 -7.23
CA PRO A 37 -19.85 3.12 -6.56
C PRO A 37 -19.35 2.03 -7.50
N LYS A 38 -18.35 1.27 -7.06
CA LYS A 38 -17.79 0.14 -7.84
C LYS A 38 -18.54 -1.15 -7.59
N ASP A 39 -19.04 -1.32 -6.37
CA ASP A 39 -19.70 -2.53 -5.89
C ASP A 39 -21.06 -2.18 -5.30
N PHE A 40 -22.06 -3.05 -5.53
CA PHE A 40 -23.39 -2.91 -4.97
C PHE A 40 -23.69 -4.14 -4.11
N ASP A 41 -23.51 -3.99 -2.80
CA ASP A 41 -23.94 -4.98 -1.82
C ASP A 41 -25.43 -4.85 -1.59
N LEU A 42 -26.20 -5.93 -1.75
CA LEU A 42 -27.64 -5.96 -1.58
C LEU A 42 -27.99 -6.78 -0.34
N GLU A 43 -28.72 -6.17 0.61
CA GLU A 43 -29.26 -6.85 1.76
C GLU A 43 -30.77 -6.98 1.60
N VAL A 44 -31.31 -8.21 1.67
CA VAL A 44 -32.71 -8.50 1.40
C VAL A 44 -33.40 -8.93 2.69
N HIS A 45 -34.28 -8.08 3.19
CA HIS A 45 -35.08 -8.32 4.40
C HIS A 45 -36.39 -9.02 4.05
N GLY A 46 -36.93 -9.80 5.01
CA GLY A 46 -38.26 -10.41 4.89
C GLY A 46 -38.34 -11.70 4.06
N LEU A 47 -37.24 -12.17 3.49
CA LEU A 47 -37.14 -13.46 2.83
C LEU A 47 -36.17 -14.39 3.58
N ASP A 48 -36.47 -15.66 3.62
CA ASP A 48 -35.50 -16.69 3.99
C ASP A 48 -34.58 -17.04 2.82
N TYR A 49 -33.57 -17.88 3.07
CA TYR A 49 -32.59 -18.25 2.07
C TYR A 49 -33.20 -18.95 0.84
N GLU A 50 -34.20 -19.82 1.04
CA GLU A 50 -34.84 -20.54 -0.05
C GLU A 50 -35.74 -19.62 -0.88
N ALA A 51 -36.49 -18.73 -0.26
CA ALA A 51 -37.32 -17.74 -0.95
C ALA A 51 -36.47 -16.76 -1.75
N LEU A 52 -35.33 -16.31 -1.19
CA LEU A 52 -34.34 -15.49 -1.91
C LEU A 52 -33.85 -16.24 -3.17
N GLY A 53 -33.45 -17.51 -3.04
CA GLY A 53 -32.98 -18.31 -4.17
C GLY A 53 -34.06 -18.50 -5.26
N ARG A 54 -35.31 -18.76 -4.86
CA ARG A 54 -36.43 -18.86 -5.81
C ARG A 54 -36.68 -17.55 -6.56
N ALA A 55 -36.55 -16.41 -5.88
CA ALA A 55 -36.77 -15.10 -6.49
C ALA A 55 -35.64 -14.71 -7.46
N LEU A 56 -34.40 -15.16 -7.21
CA LEU A 56 -33.25 -14.89 -8.06
C LEU A 56 -33.13 -15.85 -9.25
N ALA A 57 -33.64 -17.08 -9.13
CA ALA A 57 -33.50 -18.16 -10.14
C ALA A 57 -33.90 -17.76 -11.58
N PRO A 58 -34.94 -16.92 -11.83
CA PRO A 58 -35.31 -16.51 -13.18
C PRO A 58 -34.26 -15.65 -13.90
N PHE A 59 -33.32 -15.06 -13.15
CA PHE A 59 -32.31 -14.11 -13.69
C PHE A 59 -30.96 -14.77 -13.97
N GLY A 60 -30.76 -16.01 -13.53
CA GLY A 60 -29.52 -16.75 -13.78
C GLY A 60 -29.18 -17.74 -12.67
N PRO A 61 -28.12 -18.53 -12.88
CA PRO A 61 -27.63 -19.42 -11.85
C PRO A 61 -27.10 -18.61 -10.67
N THR A 62 -27.52 -19.00 -9.46
CA THR A 62 -27.00 -18.43 -8.22
C THR A 62 -25.91 -19.35 -7.67
N ASP A 63 -24.76 -18.80 -7.36
CA ASP A 63 -23.71 -19.55 -6.70
C ASP A 63 -23.96 -19.60 -5.19
N LEU A 64 -24.00 -20.84 -4.65
CA LEU A 64 -24.35 -21.14 -3.26
C LEU A 64 -23.13 -21.11 -2.31
N VAL A 65 -22.03 -20.52 -2.73
CA VAL A 65 -20.74 -20.49 -2.00
C VAL A 65 -20.85 -19.96 -0.57
N GLY A 66 -21.93 -19.30 -0.23
CA GLY A 66 -22.11 -18.66 1.08
C GLY A 66 -23.30 -19.15 1.90
N ARG A 67 -23.78 -20.39 1.74
CA ARG A 67 -24.97 -20.88 2.48
C ARG A 67 -24.86 -20.70 4.01
N SER A 68 -23.67 -20.93 4.57
CA SER A 68 -23.38 -20.71 5.99
C SER A 68 -23.34 -19.23 6.37
N PHE A 69 -23.16 -18.32 5.40
CA PHE A 69 -23.10 -16.87 5.63
C PHE A 69 -24.32 -16.12 5.12
N GLY A 70 -25.30 -16.82 4.51
CA GLY A 70 -26.51 -16.22 3.97
C GLY A 70 -26.28 -15.28 2.78
N VAL A 71 -25.27 -15.54 1.96
CA VAL A 71 -24.94 -14.75 0.75
C VAL A 71 -25.16 -15.59 -0.50
N MET A 72 -25.85 -15.02 -1.49
CA MET A 72 -26.00 -15.57 -2.84
C MET A 72 -25.39 -14.63 -3.87
N LYS A 73 -24.64 -15.17 -4.81
CA LYS A 73 -24.06 -14.43 -5.92
C LYS A 73 -24.89 -14.62 -7.17
N LEU A 74 -25.20 -13.54 -7.85
CA LEU A 74 -25.90 -13.54 -9.13
C LEU A 74 -25.09 -12.76 -10.15
N ARG A 75 -24.84 -13.35 -11.33
CA ARG A 75 -24.15 -12.67 -12.41
C ARG A 75 -25.15 -12.14 -13.43
N LEU A 76 -25.11 -10.81 -13.66
CA LEU A 76 -25.94 -10.11 -14.64
C LEU A 76 -25.02 -9.33 -15.59
N ASP A 77 -25.16 -9.55 -16.89
CA ASP A 77 -24.38 -8.88 -17.94
C ASP A 77 -22.86 -8.83 -17.64
N GLY A 78 -22.34 -9.95 -17.14
CA GLY A 78 -20.91 -10.09 -16.81
C GLY A 78 -20.48 -9.53 -15.44
N THR A 79 -21.35 -8.79 -14.75
CA THR A 79 -21.10 -8.24 -13.40
C THR A 79 -21.71 -9.15 -12.34
N GLU A 80 -20.96 -9.39 -11.26
CA GLU A 80 -21.41 -10.18 -10.11
C GLU A 80 -21.99 -9.26 -9.03
N TYR A 81 -23.14 -9.67 -8.48
CA TYR A 81 -23.84 -8.97 -7.40
C TYR A 81 -24.03 -9.89 -6.22
N ASP A 82 -23.73 -9.39 -5.02
CA ASP A 82 -23.90 -10.09 -3.76
C ASP A 82 -25.26 -9.77 -3.15
N PHE A 83 -26.09 -10.78 -2.96
CA PHE A 83 -27.37 -10.70 -2.24
C PHE A 83 -27.21 -11.39 -0.89
N SER A 84 -27.27 -10.61 0.18
CA SER A 84 -27.15 -11.10 1.55
C SER A 84 -28.47 -11.04 2.30
N LEU A 85 -28.66 -11.93 3.25
CA LEU A 85 -29.72 -11.83 4.24
C LEU A 85 -29.21 -11.08 5.49
N PRO A 86 -30.08 -10.37 6.20
CA PRO A 86 -29.78 -9.91 7.55
C PRO A 86 -29.33 -11.08 8.43
N ARG A 87 -28.37 -10.87 9.30
CA ARG A 87 -27.78 -11.97 10.07
C ARG A 87 -27.48 -11.55 11.50
N ARG A 88 -27.64 -12.48 12.44
CA ARG A 88 -27.10 -12.37 13.79
C ARG A 88 -25.68 -12.91 13.82
N GLU A 89 -24.81 -12.18 14.47
CA GLU A 89 -23.46 -12.64 14.79
C GLU A 89 -23.38 -12.79 16.30
N SER A 90 -22.96 -13.94 16.77
CA SER A 90 -22.69 -14.17 18.18
C SER A 90 -21.25 -14.61 18.34
N LYS A 91 -20.51 -13.95 19.25
CA LYS A 91 -19.14 -14.35 19.56
C LYS A 91 -19.20 -15.66 20.34
N THR A 92 -18.68 -16.74 19.74
CA THR A 92 -18.63 -18.08 20.34
C THR A 92 -17.23 -18.48 20.79
N GLY A 93 -16.22 -17.64 20.51
CA GLY A 93 -14.81 -17.89 20.85
C GLY A 93 -13.93 -16.69 20.58
N SER A 94 -12.62 -16.84 20.77
CA SER A 94 -11.62 -15.82 20.43
C SER A 94 -11.24 -15.86 18.94
N GLY A 95 -10.93 -14.70 18.39
CA GLY A 95 -10.46 -14.54 17.01
C GLY A 95 -11.56 -14.63 15.93
N HIS A 96 -11.16 -14.56 14.68
CA HIS A 96 -12.04 -14.49 13.49
C HIS A 96 -12.95 -15.72 13.32
N ARG A 97 -12.53 -16.92 13.75
CA ARG A 97 -13.33 -18.16 13.70
C ARG A 97 -14.31 -18.30 14.86
N GLY A 98 -14.26 -17.38 15.81
CA GLY A 98 -15.11 -17.39 17.00
C GLY A 98 -16.47 -16.71 16.82
N PHE A 99 -16.99 -16.57 15.60
CA PHE A 99 -18.32 -16.03 15.32
C PHE A 99 -19.24 -17.11 14.75
N ALA A 100 -20.35 -17.33 15.40
CA ALA A 100 -21.50 -18.00 14.78
C ALA A 100 -22.32 -16.94 14.03
N VAL A 101 -22.44 -17.12 12.73
CA VAL A 101 -23.24 -16.26 11.85
C VAL A 101 -24.48 -17.03 11.44
N ALA A 102 -25.65 -16.51 11.78
CA ALA A 102 -26.93 -17.11 11.40
C ALA A 102 -27.80 -16.07 10.67
N PRO A 103 -28.24 -16.36 9.42
CA PRO A 103 -29.23 -15.52 8.75
C PRO A 103 -30.48 -15.40 9.61
N ASP A 104 -30.99 -14.20 9.77
CA ASP A 104 -32.21 -13.89 10.50
C ASP A 104 -33.06 -12.89 9.72
N PRO A 105 -34.00 -13.36 8.90
CA PRO A 105 -34.86 -12.49 8.09
C PRO A 105 -35.83 -11.64 8.93
N THR A 106 -35.93 -11.91 10.22
CA THR A 106 -36.84 -11.16 11.15
C THR A 106 -36.17 -9.91 11.71
N LEU A 107 -34.86 -9.74 11.58
CA LEU A 107 -34.15 -8.55 12.00
C LEU A 107 -34.73 -7.31 11.33
N SER A 108 -34.97 -6.28 12.15
CA SER A 108 -35.29 -4.94 11.64
C SER A 108 -34.08 -4.37 10.87
N GLU A 109 -34.34 -3.44 9.96
CA GLU A 109 -33.29 -2.75 9.20
C GLU A 109 -32.34 -1.98 10.13
N ALA A 110 -32.86 -1.41 11.24
CA ALA A 110 -32.04 -0.74 12.25
C ALA A 110 -31.09 -1.70 13.00
N GLU A 111 -31.58 -2.89 13.39
CA GLU A 111 -30.74 -3.90 14.05
C GLU A 111 -29.67 -4.46 13.12
N ALA A 112 -30.01 -4.68 11.85
CA ALA A 112 -29.05 -5.13 10.83
C ALA A 112 -27.96 -4.06 10.58
N ALA A 113 -28.36 -2.79 10.54
CA ALA A 113 -27.44 -1.65 10.41
C ALA A 113 -26.52 -1.47 11.64
N ALA A 114 -27.04 -1.70 12.87
CA ALA A 114 -26.30 -1.56 14.13
C ALA A 114 -25.04 -2.45 14.22
N ARG A 115 -24.96 -3.51 13.42
CA ARG A 115 -23.85 -4.47 13.42
C ARG A 115 -22.69 -4.05 12.51
N ARG A 116 -22.89 -3.02 11.69
CA ARG A 116 -21.83 -2.51 10.84
C ARG A 116 -20.76 -1.80 11.68
N ASP A 117 -19.59 -1.64 11.09
CA ASP A 117 -18.44 -1.05 11.77
C ASP A 117 -18.66 0.43 12.13
N PHE A 118 -19.04 1.24 11.13
CA PHE A 118 -19.17 2.69 11.28
C PHE A 118 -20.52 3.19 10.78
N THR A 119 -21.01 4.27 11.39
CA THR A 119 -22.28 4.92 11.04
C THR A 119 -22.35 5.26 9.55
N ILE A 120 -21.25 5.74 8.96
CA ILE A 120 -21.16 6.09 7.53
C ILE A 120 -21.30 4.88 6.60
N ASN A 121 -21.03 3.67 7.08
CA ASN A 121 -21.23 2.41 6.36
C ASN A 121 -22.54 1.72 6.71
N ALA A 122 -23.28 2.25 7.70
CA ALA A 122 -24.56 1.73 8.16
C ALA A 122 -25.76 2.37 7.44
N ILE A 123 -25.52 3.34 6.58
CA ILE A 123 -26.56 3.94 5.74
C ILE A 123 -26.96 2.93 4.66
N ALA A 124 -28.28 2.75 4.50
CA ALA A 124 -28.85 1.95 3.44
C ALA A 124 -29.66 2.82 2.47
N TYR A 125 -29.87 2.34 1.26
CA TYR A 125 -30.69 2.99 0.24
C TYR A 125 -31.75 2.02 -0.29
N ASP A 126 -33.01 2.45 -0.24
CA ASP A 126 -34.11 1.76 -0.89
C ASP A 126 -34.20 2.18 -2.35
N PRO A 127 -33.82 1.31 -3.29
CA PRO A 127 -33.75 1.67 -4.70
C PRO A 127 -35.11 1.72 -5.39
N LEU A 128 -36.15 1.14 -4.80
CA LEU A 128 -37.49 1.09 -5.35
C LEU A 128 -38.36 2.27 -4.89
N GLU A 129 -37.99 2.89 -3.76
CA GLU A 129 -38.67 4.07 -3.21
C GLU A 129 -37.81 5.33 -3.29
N ASP A 130 -36.58 5.23 -3.84
CA ASP A 130 -35.60 6.32 -3.91
C ASP A 130 -35.39 7.00 -2.56
N ARG A 131 -35.18 6.20 -1.50
CA ARG A 131 -35.12 6.68 -0.13
C ARG A 131 -33.89 6.20 0.60
N LEU A 132 -33.20 7.12 1.30
CA LEU A 132 -32.15 6.79 2.24
C LEU A 132 -32.76 6.32 3.58
N LEU A 133 -32.11 5.32 4.17
CA LEU A 133 -32.41 4.76 5.48
C LEU A 133 -31.17 4.93 6.34
N ASP A 134 -31.22 5.88 7.27
CA ASP A 134 -30.11 6.22 8.17
C ASP A 134 -30.56 6.17 9.63
N PHE A 135 -30.42 5.00 10.25
CA PHE A 135 -30.85 4.75 11.62
C PHE A 135 -29.83 5.20 12.68
N HIS A 136 -28.60 5.47 12.27
CA HIS A 136 -27.48 5.72 13.18
C HIS A 136 -26.78 7.07 12.94
N GLY A 137 -27.38 7.96 12.13
CA GLY A 137 -26.85 9.31 11.89
C GLY A 137 -25.60 9.34 11.01
N GLY A 138 -25.40 8.32 10.18
CA GLY A 138 -24.23 8.20 9.32
C GLY A 138 -24.09 9.31 8.29
N LYS A 139 -25.20 9.85 7.78
CA LYS A 139 -25.19 10.99 6.86
C LYS A 139 -24.62 12.24 7.53
N ALA A 140 -25.06 12.54 8.74
CA ALA A 140 -24.55 13.68 9.50
C ALA A 140 -23.07 13.53 9.88
N ASP A 141 -22.64 12.31 10.23
CA ASP A 141 -21.22 12.00 10.48
C ASP A 141 -20.39 12.16 9.20
N LEU A 142 -20.91 11.74 8.05
CA LEU A 142 -20.23 11.87 6.76
C LEU A 142 -20.06 13.34 6.34
N GLU A 143 -21.10 14.17 6.51
CA GLU A 143 -21.08 15.61 6.26
C GLU A 143 -20.06 16.33 7.17
N LYS A 144 -19.94 15.91 8.43
CA LYS A 144 -18.99 16.45 9.40
C LYS A 144 -17.59 15.84 9.31
N ARG A 145 -17.38 14.90 8.39
CA ARG A 145 -16.11 14.16 8.26
C ARG A 145 -15.71 13.43 9.55
N VAL A 146 -16.67 12.82 10.25
CA VAL A 146 -16.45 12.06 11.48
C VAL A 146 -16.60 10.57 11.22
N LEU A 147 -15.67 9.78 11.74
CA LEU A 147 -15.72 8.33 11.75
C LEU A 147 -16.15 7.83 13.13
N ARG A 148 -17.39 7.40 13.25
CA ARG A 148 -18.03 6.95 14.48
C ARG A 148 -18.45 5.48 14.36
N HIS A 149 -18.20 4.68 15.39
CA HIS A 149 -18.71 3.31 15.48
C HIS A 149 -20.23 3.29 15.54
N THR A 150 -20.85 2.24 15.01
CA THR A 150 -22.30 2.17 14.90
C THR A 150 -22.95 1.73 16.21
N GLY A 151 -22.33 0.82 16.96
CA GLY A 151 -22.91 0.28 18.19
C GLY A 151 -21.92 -0.54 19.03
N PRO A 152 -22.38 -1.12 20.16
CA PRO A 152 -21.53 -1.83 21.11
C PRO A 152 -20.84 -3.06 20.52
N GLY A 153 -21.40 -3.70 19.50
CA GLY A 153 -20.78 -4.80 18.78
C GLY A 153 -19.48 -4.43 18.02
N PHE A 154 -19.08 -3.15 17.99
CA PHE A 154 -17.84 -2.71 17.38
C PHE A 154 -16.61 -3.42 17.96
N SER A 155 -16.56 -3.60 19.28
CA SER A 155 -15.44 -4.22 19.99
C SER A 155 -15.30 -5.73 19.76
N GLU A 156 -16.28 -6.37 19.14
CA GLU A 156 -16.24 -7.80 18.86
C GLU A 156 -15.23 -8.18 17.77
N ASP A 157 -14.99 -7.29 16.78
CA ASP A 157 -13.98 -7.48 15.74
C ASP A 157 -12.87 -6.42 15.86
N PRO A 158 -11.70 -6.79 16.43
CA PRO A 158 -10.56 -5.86 16.56
C PRO A 158 -10.07 -5.28 15.24
N LEU A 159 -10.31 -5.94 14.10
CA LEU A 159 -9.92 -5.41 12.79
C LEU A 159 -10.60 -4.07 12.48
N ARG A 160 -11.74 -3.78 13.09
CA ARG A 160 -12.45 -2.51 12.90
C ARG A 160 -11.59 -1.30 13.27
N VAL A 161 -10.59 -1.46 14.15
CA VAL A 161 -9.63 -0.38 14.44
C VAL A 161 -8.69 -0.13 13.26
N LEU A 162 -8.19 -1.18 12.61
CA LEU A 162 -7.40 -1.02 11.38
C LEU A 162 -8.27 -0.54 10.20
N ARG A 163 -9.54 -0.89 10.19
CA ARG A 163 -10.51 -0.32 9.25
C ARG A 163 -10.72 1.18 9.51
N ALA A 164 -10.74 1.62 10.79
CA ALA A 164 -10.77 3.05 11.12
C ALA A 164 -9.53 3.78 10.60
N PHE A 165 -8.34 3.22 10.83
CA PHE A 165 -7.07 3.71 10.29
C PHE A 165 -7.15 3.90 8.77
N GLN A 166 -7.61 2.90 8.04
CA GLN A 166 -7.67 2.93 6.58
C GLN A 166 -8.75 3.91 6.08
N LEU A 167 -9.97 3.88 6.67
CA LEU A 167 -11.08 4.73 6.23
C LEU A 167 -10.84 6.21 6.54
N ALA A 168 -10.24 6.52 7.71
CA ALA A 168 -9.87 7.89 8.07
C ALA A 168 -8.90 8.49 7.03
N ALA A 169 -7.90 7.72 6.60
CA ALA A 169 -6.95 8.16 5.58
C ALA A 169 -7.57 8.24 4.18
N ARG A 170 -8.46 7.30 3.83
CA ARG A 170 -9.08 7.22 2.50
C ARG A 170 -10.07 8.36 2.25
N PHE A 171 -10.77 8.80 3.27
CA PHE A 171 -11.86 9.79 3.14
C PHE A 171 -11.60 11.08 3.91
N ASP A 172 -10.38 11.29 4.43
CA ASP A 172 -10.00 12.43 5.28
C ASP A 172 -11.00 12.65 6.43
N LEU A 173 -11.17 11.62 7.26
CA LEU A 173 -12.09 11.63 8.39
C LEU A 173 -11.32 11.75 9.72
N THR A 174 -11.97 12.33 10.73
CA THR A 174 -11.52 12.34 12.12
C THR A 174 -12.26 11.30 12.95
N LEU A 175 -11.54 10.59 13.82
CA LEU A 175 -12.16 9.59 14.67
C LEU A 175 -12.99 10.27 15.78
N ALA A 176 -14.21 9.80 16.03
CA ALA A 176 -15.03 10.29 17.14
C ALA A 176 -14.35 9.92 18.49
N PRO A 177 -14.35 10.82 19.50
CA PRO A 177 -13.66 10.59 20.77
C PRO A 177 -14.09 9.30 21.49
N GLU A 178 -15.40 9.00 21.49
CA GLU A 178 -15.96 7.78 22.06
C GLU A 178 -15.54 6.52 21.28
N THR A 179 -15.36 6.62 19.97
CA THR A 179 -14.82 5.53 19.14
C THR A 179 -13.34 5.32 19.44
N ALA A 180 -12.57 6.39 19.60
CA ALA A 180 -11.17 6.30 20.01
C ALA A 180 -11.01 5.65 21.39
N ALA A 181 -11.89 5.98 22.36
CA ALA A 181 -11.89 5.37 23.68
C ALA A 181 -12.18 3.85 23.60
N LEU A 182 -13.15 3.44 22.80
CA LEU A 182 -13.47 2.04 22.57
C LEU A 182 -12.33 1.28 21.92
N CYS A 183 -11.70 1.87 20.89
CA CYS A 183 -10.51 1.29 20.23
C CYS A 183 -9.34 1.11 21.21
N ARG A 184 -9.10 2.06 22.13
CA ARG A 184 -8.08 1.92 23.18
C ARG A 184 -8.37 0.74 24.10
N ALA A 185 -9.62 0.58 24.50
CA ALA A 185 -10.04 -0.49 25.42
C ALA A 185 -9.78 -1.90 24.87
N ILE A 186 -9.81 -2.07 23.54
CA ILE A 186 -9.59 -3.37 22.87
C ILE A 186 -8.19 -3.51 22.25
N SER A 187 -7.24 -2.64 22.61
CA SER A 187 -5.93 -2.63 21.97
C SER A 187 -5.16 -3.94 22.13
N ASP A 188 -5.33 -4.68 23.24
CA ASP A 188 -4.66 -5.97 23.44
C ASP A 188 -5.14 -7.06 22.49
N SER A 189 -6.35 -6.92 21.93
CA SER A 189 -6.93 -7.87 20.98
C SER A 189 -6.25 -7.83 19.60
N TYR A 190 -5.28 -6.94 19.35
CA TYR A 190 -4.50 -6.96 18.11
C TYR A 190 -3.84 -8.33 17.84
N ALA A 191 -3.40 -9.01 18.90
CA ALA A 191 -2.78 -10.34 18.80
C ALA A 191 -3.71 -11.44 18.25
N GLU A 192 -5.04 -11.20 18.25
CA GLU A 192 -6.03 -12.13 17.69
C GLU A 192 -6.19 -11.99 16.15
N LEU A 193 -5.61 -10.95 15.56
CA LEU A 193 -5.79 -10.65 14.13
C LEU A 193 -4.94 -11.55 13.24
N PRO A 194 -5.55 -12.24 12.27
CA PRO A 194 -4.79 -12.88 11.21
C PRO A 194 -3.99 -11.85 10.40
N VAL A 195 -2.72 -12.15 10.15
CA VAL A 195 -1.80 -11.22 9.48
C VAL A 195 -2.27 -10.81 8.09
N GLU A 196 -2.96 -11.69 7.38
CA GLU A 196 -3.52 -11.41 6.05
C GLU A 196 -4.62 -10.33 6.12
N ARG A 197 -5.40 -10.30 7.20
CA ARG A 197 -6.40 -9.25 7.43
C ARG A 197 -5.74 -7.92 7.78
N VAL A 198 -4.66 -7.96 8.58
CA VAL A 198 -3.83 -6.77 8.88
C VAL A 198 -3.27 -6.20 7.58
N TRP A 199 -2.63 -7.03 6.76
CA TRP A 199 -2.12 -6.62 5.45
C TRP A 199 -3.23 -6.03 4.57
N GLY A 200 -4.40 -6.64 4.55
CA GLY A 200 -5.54 -6.15 3.76
C GLY A 200 -5.88 -4.67 4.04
N GLU A 201 -5.82 -4.23 5.30
CA GLU A 201 -6.10 -2.83 5.65
C GLU A 201 -4.90 -1.91 5.37
N TRP A 202 -3.66 -2.35 5.63
CA TRP A 202 -2.45 -1.62 5.25
C TRP A 202 -2.33 -1.45 3.73
N ALA A 203 -2.64 -2.46 2.94
CA ALA A 203 -2.61 -2.40 1.48
C ALA A 203 -3.63 -1.38 0.92
N LYS A 204 -4.83 -1.31 1.51
CA LYS A 204 -5.84 -0.31 1.17
C LYS A 204 -5.40 1.09 1.58
N TRP A 205 -4.84 1.24 2.78
CA TRP A 205 -4.28 2.51 3.24
C TRP A 205 -3.21 3.00 2.27
N ALA A 206 -2.23 2.17 1.93
CA ALA A 206 -1.13 2.55 1.05
C ALA A 206 -1.58 2.92 -0.37
N ALA A 207 -2.63 2.27 -0.91
CA ALA A 207 -3.06 2.47 -2.30
C ALA A 207 -4.17 3.50 -2.48
N LYS A 208 -4.99 3.77 -1.44
CA LYS A 208 -6.27 4.49 -1.60
C LYS A 208 -6.41 5.73 -0.73
N SER A 209 -5.41 6.07 0.09
CA SER A 209 -5.47 7.24 0.97
C SER A 209 -5.44 8.55 0.18
N VAL A 210 -6.31 9.47 0.56
CA VAL A 210 -6.24 10.87 0.11
C VAL A 210 -5.53 11.75 1.14
N LYS A 211 -5.51 11.30 2.41
CA LYS A 211 -4.84 11.94 3.55
C LYS A 211 -4.20 10.87 4.45
N PRO A 212 -3.07 10.27 4.06
CA PRO A 212 -2.46 9.15 4.79
C PRO A 212 -2.19 9.45 6.27
N SER A 213 -1.81 10.69 6.60
CA SER A 213 -1.55 11.15 7.97
C SER A 213 -2.73 10.91 8.92
N ARG A 214 -3.98 11.00 8.44
CA ARG A 214 -5.18 10.74 9.26
C ARG A 214 -5.19 9.33 9.82
N GLY A 215 -4.75 8.36 9.03
CA GLY A 215 -4.61 6.98 9.52
C GLY A 215 -3.59 6.87 10.65
N LEU A 216 -2.40 7.46 10.48
CA LEU A 216 -1.35 7.44 11.51
C LEU A 216 -1.84 8.10 12.80
N VAL A 217 -2.60 9.20 12.70
CA VAL A 217 -3.25 9.85 13.85
C VAL A 217 -4.21 8.90 14.55
N VAL A 218 -5.04 8.14 13.80
CA VAL A 218 -5.92 7.12 14.38
C VAL A 218 -5.14 6.09 15.17
N LEU A 219 -4.04 5.54 14.63
CA LEU A 219 -3.21 4.58 15.37
C LEU A 219 -2.63 5.18 16.65
N LYS A 220 -2.21 6.44 16.62
CA LYS A 220 -1.68 7.16 17.79
C LYS A 220 -2.77 7.41 18.84
N GLU A 221 -3.90 7.99 18.47
CA GLU A 221 -5.00 8.33 19.37
C GLU A 221 -5.65 7.10 20.03
N THR A 222 -5.64 5.97 19.33
CA THR A 222 -6.20 4.70 19.83
C THR A 222 -5.18 3.86 20.60
N GLY A 223 -3.91 4.28 20.69
CA GLY A 223 -2.84 3.51 21.32
C GLY A 223 -2.41 2.28 20.53
N TRP A 224 -2.95 2.09 19.32
CA TRP A 224 -2.61 0.96 18.45
C TRP A 224 -1.25 1.13 17.76
N LEU A 225 -0.68 2.31 17.79
CA LEU A 225 0.66 2.59 17.27
C LEU A 225 1.74 1.67 17.90
N ARG A 226 1.55 1.23 19.16
CA ARG A 226 2.44 0.31 19.87
C ARG A 226 2.65 -1.05 19.17
N HIS A 227 1.71 -1.47 18.32
CA HIS A 227 1.82 -2.72 17.56
C HIS A 227 2.72 -2.59 16.33
N PHE A 228 3.14 -1.38 16.01
CA PHE A 228 4.04 -1.01 14.91
C PHE A 228 5.24 -0.23 15.49
N PRO A 229 6.16 -0.92 16.21
CA PRO A 229 7.23 -0.29 16.96
C PRO A 229 8.13 0.60 16.09
N GLU A 230 8.28 0.28 14.80
CA GLU A 230 9.07 1.06 13.86
C GLU A 230 8.48 2.45 13.65
N ILE A 231 7.14 2.56 13.61
CA ILE A 231 6.44 3.84 13.51
C ILE A 231 6.34 4.51 14.89
N ALA A 232 6.07 3.73 15.93
CA ALA A 232 5.96 4.24 17.30
C ALA A 232 7.25 4.93 17.78
N ALA A 233 8.41 4.43 17.36
CA ALA A 233 9.71 5.00 17.69
C ALA A 233 9.97 6.38 17.06
N LEU A 234 9.16 6.79 16.07
CA LEU A 234 9.27 8.11 15.45
C LEU A 234 8.50 9.18 16.24
N ASP A 235 7.54 8.77 17.06
CA ASP A 235 6.70 9.69 17.83
C ASP A 235 7.50 10.33 18.96
N GLY A 236 7.60 11.65 18.93
CA GLY A 236 8.44 12.43 19.84
C GLY A 236 9.95 12.35 19.56
N LEU A 237 10.40 11.67 18.51
CA LEU A 237 11.81 11.61 18.15
C LEU A 237 12.27 12.96 17.59
N PRO A 238 13.23 13.66 18.28
CA PRO A 238 13.60 15.01 17.91
C PRO A 238 14.38 15.08 16.60
N GLN A 239 14.23 16.20 15.90
CA GLN A 239 14.98 16.59 14.71
C GLN A 239 15.58 17.99 14.91
N GLU A 240 16.52 18.36 14.05
CA GLU A 240 17.09 19.71 14.06
C GLU A 240 16.05 20.74 13.59
N PRO A 241 15.59 21.68 14.44
CA PRO A 241 14.50 22.60 14.09
C PRO A 241 14.82 23.54 12.92
N GLU A 242 16.09 23.80 12.65
CA GLU A 242 16.52 24.61 11.50
C GLU A 242 16.19 23.95 10.17
N TRP A 243 16.18 22.62 10.12
CA TRP A 243 15.92 21.83 8.90
C TRP A 243 14.55 21.15 8.91
N HIS A 244 13.96 21.00 10.10
CA HIS A 244 12.68 20.35 10.33
C HIS A 244 11.78 21.20 11.26
N PRO A 245 11.33 22.39 10.78
CA PRO A 245 10.48 23.27 11.60
C PRO A 245 9.10 22.67 11.87
N GLU A 246 8.71 21.63 11.13
CA GLU A 246 7.46 20.90 11.30
C GLU A 246 7.38 20.07 12.58
N GLY A 247 8.53 19.72 13.20
CA GLY A 247 8.58 19.04 14.49
C GLY A 247 9.34 17.71 14.51
N ASP A 248 8.77 16.70 15.17
CA ASP A 248 9.37 15.38 15.33
C ASP A 248 9.32 14.54 14.05
N VAL A 249 9.99 13.36 14.05
CA VAL A 249 10.07 12.49 12.87
C VAL A 249 8.70 11.94 12.48
N PHE A 250 7.80 11.68 13.43
CA PHE A 250 6.44 11.20 13.14
C PHE A 250 5.62 12.26 12.38
N THR A 251 5.70 13.50 12.81
CA THR A 251 5.04 14.65 12.17
C THR A 251 5.59 14.84 10.75
N HIS A 252 6.93 14.83 10.62
CA HIS A 252 7.60 14.91 9.33
C HIS A 252 7.13 13.79 8.38
N THR A 253 7.20 12.53 8.82
CA THR A 253 6.76 11.37 8.01
C THR A 253 5.28 11.50 7.59
N SER A 254 4.43 12.00 8.49
CA SER A 254 3.02 12.27 8.21
C SER A 254 2.83 13.29 7.08
N HIS A 255 3.62 14.39 7.11
CA HIS A 255 3.60 15.41 6.06
C HIS A 255 4.17 14.88 4.74
N CYS A 256 5.23 14.06 4.77
CA CYS A 256 5.80 13.42 3.58
C CYS A 256 4.76 12.53 2.87
N LEU A 257 4.01 11.74 3.63
CA LEU A 257 2.94 10.90 3.10
C LEU A 257 1.81 11.72 2.46
N ASP A 258 1.41 12.83 3.10
CA ASP A 258 0.41 13.73 2.56
C ASP A 258 0.91 14.46 1.30
N ALA A 259 2.19 14.80 1.24
CA ALA A 259 2.81 15.37 0.05
C ALA A 259 2.89 14.34 -1.10
N LEU A 260 3.23 13.09 -0.80
CA LEU A 260 3.31 12.01 -1.79
C LEU A 260 2.01 11.85 -2.59
N VAL A 261 0.86 11.79 -1.91
CA VAL A 261 -0.44 11.61 -2.59
C VAL A 261 -0.84 12.81 -3.45
N GLY A 262 -0.20 13.95 -3.27
CA GLY A 262 -0.30 15.15 -4.11
C GLY A 262 0.53 15.08 -5.38
N LEU A 263 1.53 14.18 -5.48
CA LEU A 263 2.37 14.04 -6.66
C LEU A 263 1.63 13.33 -7.81
N ALA A 264 1.87 13.78 -9.04
CA ALA A 264 1.33 13.12 -10.24
C ALA A 264 1.79 11.66 -10.31
N THR A 265 3.06 11.40 -10.04
CA THR A 265 3.63 10.04 -10.03
C THR A 265 2.80 9.08 -9.16
N TRP A 266 2.29 9.51 -7.99
CA TRP A 266 1.43 8.65 -7.17
C TRP A 266 0.00 8.58 -7.71
N ARG A 267 -0.59 9.72 -8.11
CA ARG A 267 -2.00 9.77 -8.54
C ARG A 267 -2.26 8.98 -9.81
N ASP A 268 -1.31 9.00 -10.74
CA ASP A 268 -1.44 8.39 -12.05
C ASP A 268 -0.99 6.91 -12.05
N SER A 269 -0.36 6.45 -10.95
CA SER A 269 0.08 5.06 -10.79
C SER A 269 -1.08 4.11 -10.48
N ALA A 270 -0.88 2.83 -10.82
CA ALA A 270 -1.74 1.72 -10.40
C ALA A 270 -1.58 1.41 -8.90
N GLU A 271 -2.57 0.72 -8.30
CA GLU A 271 -2.54 0.38 -6.87
C GLU A 271 -1.26 -0.35 -6.40
N PRO A 272 -0.67 -1.30 -7.15
CA PRO A 272 0.58 -1.94 -6.73
C PRO A 272 1.71 -0.93 -6.53
N GLU A 273 1.87 0.00 -7.46
CA GLU A 273 2.89 1.04 -7.40
C GLU A 273 2.65 2.04 -6.28
N ARG A 274 1.41 2.48 -6.09
CA ARG A 274 1.03 3.32 -4.96
C ARG A 274 1.42 2.69 -3.62
N ARG A 275 1.28 1.36 -3.48
CA ARG A 275 1.71 0.64 -2.27
C ARG A 275 3.22 0.73 -2.06
N ILE A 276 4.01 0.54 -3.11
CA ILE A 276 5.47 0.68 -3.06
C ILE A 276 5.84 2.07 -2.57
N LEU A 277 5.33 3.11 -3.23
CA LEU A 277 5.65 4.51 -2.92
C LEU A 277 5.23 4.90 -1.50
N SER A 278 4.00 4.58 -1.11
CA SER A 278 3.48 4.93 0.21
C SER A 278 4.25 4.25 1.34
N LEU A 279 4.62 2.96 1.17
CA LEU A 279 5.38 2.22 2.17
C LEU A 279 6.86 2.63 2.19
N ALA A 280 7.43 3.03 1.06
CA ALA A 280 8.77 3.59 1.01
C ALA A 280 8.84 4.95 1.72
N VAL A 281 7.88 5.84 1.49
CA VAL A 281 7.80 7.13 2.21
C VAL A 281 7.48 6.93 3.70
N LEU A 282 6.63 5.95 4.06
CA LEU A 282 6.41 5.65 5.48
C LEU A 282 7.69 5.22 6.18
N GLY A 283 8.50 4.39 5.52
CA GLY A 283 9.70 3.78 6.11
C GLY A 283 11.00 4.56 5.92
N HIS A 284 11.02 5.66 5.13
CA HIS A 284 12.28 6.32 4.75
C HIS A 284 13.14 6.74 5.94
N ASP A 285 12.49 7.17 7.00
CA ASP A 285 13.12 7.70 8.21
C ASP A 285 13.13 6.72 9.40
N PHE A 286 12.74 5.47 9.25
CA PHE A 286 12.74 4.49 10.36
C PHE A 286 14.12 4.37 11.03
N GLY A 287 15.20 4.47 10.26
CA GLY A 287 16.56 4.41 10.79
C GLY A 287 16.92 5.55 11.74
N LYS A 288 16.22 6.67 11.71
CA LYS A 288 16.41 7.75 12.67
C LYS A 288 16.17 7.31 14.12
N ALA A 289 15.27 6.33 14.32
CA ALA A 289 15.00 5.78 15.67
C ALA A 289 16.25 5.23 16.37
N THR A 290 17.23 4.74 15.63
CA THR A 290 18.45 4.12 16.16
C THR A 290 19.71 4.98 15.98
N THR A 291 19.66 6.01 15.13
CA THR A 291 20.84 6.79 14.77
C THR A 291 20.81 8.23 15.26
N THR A 292 19.64 8.74 15.68
CA THR A 292 19.49 10.11 16.15
C THR A 292 20.27 10.35 17.45
N LYS A 293 21.11 11.38 17.43
CA LYS A 293 21.91 11.81 18.57
C LYS A 293 22.23 13.29 18.48
N GLN A 294 22.63 13.88 19.59
CA GLN A 294 23.22 15.21 19.58
C GLN A 294 24.71 15.14 19.22
N ALA A 295 25.15 16.02 18.34
CA ALA A 295 26.56 16.16 17.97
C ALA A 295 26.89 17.61 17.69
N GLU A 296 28.14 17.99 17.97
CA GLU A 296 28.62 19.31 17.64
C GLU A 296 28.83 19.46 16.12
N ARG A 297 28.21 20.45 15.53
CA ARG A 297 28.32 20.79 14.11
C ARG A 297 28.50 22.31 13.99
N ARG A 298 29.65 22.73 13.47
CA ARG A 298 29.99 24.16 13.28
C ARG A 298 29.85 24.98 14.58
N GLY A 299 30.35 24.42 15.70
CA GLY A 299 30.32 25.09 17.02
C GLY A 299 28.95 25.16 17.70
N LYS A 300 27.94 24.41 17.19
CA LYS A 300 26.63 24.31 17.81
C LYS A 300 26.26 22.83 18.03
N LEU A 301 25.62 22.54 19.17
CA LEU A 301 25.05 21.25 19.43
C LEU A 301 23.75 21.07 18.60
N ARG A 302 23.70 20.06 17.78
CA ARG A 302 22.58 19.81 16.84
C ARG A 302 22.10 18.37 16.89
N TRP A 303 20.84 18.13 16.60
CA TRP A 303 20.33 16.80 16.34
C TRP A 303 20.79 16.33 14.96
N VAL A 304 21.39 15.14 14.92
CA VAL A 304 21.86 14.50 13.68
C VAL A 304 21.49 13.04 13.68
N SER A 305 21.24 12.47 12.50
CA SER A 305 20.88 11.06 12.29
C SER A 305 21.78 10.49 11.19
N PRO A 306 23.07 10.24 11.49
CA PRO A 306 24.01 9.73 10.48
C PRO A 306 23.62 8.33 10.02
N GLU A 307 23.74 8.08 8.71
CA GLU A 307 23.53 6.77 8.08
C GLU A 307 22.14 6.15 8.37
N HIS A 308 21.14 6.99 8.66
CA HIS A 308 19.79 6.48 8.94
C HIS A 308 19.14 5.79 7.74
N GLU A 309 19.50 6.15 6.52
CA GLU A 309 19.06 5.48 5.30
C GLU A 309 19.52 4.00 5.27
N ALA A 310 20.75 3.73 5.68
CA ALA A 310 21.28 2.36 5.76
C ALA A 310 20.64 1.59 6.92
N ALA A 311 20.52 2.22 8.09
CA ALA A 311 19.86 1.63 9.26
C ALA A 311 18.35 1.38 9.04
N GLY A 312 17.72 2.16 8.16
CA GLY A 312 16.31 2.03 7.80
C GLY A 312 15.99 0.76 7.01
N GLY A 313 16.95 0.21 6.25
CA GLY A 313 16.73 -0.99 5.44
C GLY A 313 16.20 -2.19 6.23
N PRO A 314 16.90 -2.68 7.27
CA PRO A 314 16.41 -3.78 8.12
C PRO A 314 15.10 -3.45 8.86
N LEU A 315 14.89 -2.20 9.25
CA LEU A 315 13.69 -1.79 9.98
C LEU A 315 12.45 -1.81 9.08
N VAL A 316 12.57 -1.35 7.85
CA VAL A 316 11.44 -1.43 6.91
C VAL A 316 11.12 -2.87 6.52
N GLU A 317 12.11 -3.74 6.39
CA GLU A 317 11.88 -5.18 6.21
C GLU A 317 11.10 -5.79 7.38
N ALA A 318 11.52 -5.51 8.62
CA ALA A 318 10.84 -5.99 9.82
C ALA A 318 9.39 -5.49 9.91
N PHE A 319 9.16 -4.22 9.58
CA PHE A 319 7.82 -3.64 9.53
C PHE A 319 6.95 -4.33 8.48
N LEU A 320 7.44 -4.48 7.25
CA LEU A 320 6.68 -5.11 6.15
C LEU A 320 6.35 -6.57 6.47
N GLN A 321 7.28 -7.31 7.07
CA GLN A 321 7.04 -8.67 7.55
C GLN A 321 5.97 -8.69 8.65
N ARG A 322 6.02 -7.76 9.61
CA ARG A 322 5.07 -7.64 10.72
C ARG A 322 3.63 -7.43 10.24
N ILE A 323 3.42 -6.61 9.21
CA ILE A 323 2.10 -6.38 8.63
C ILE A 323 1.69 -7.44 7.60
N GLY A 324 2.53 -8.44 7.32
CA GLY A 324 2.24 -9.51 6.37
C GLY A 324 2.30 -9.09 4.90
N ALA A 325 3.12 -8.08 4.57
CA ALA A 325 3.31 -7.66 3.20
C ALA A 325 4.01 -8.75 2.37
N PRO A 326 3.68 -8.89 1.07
CA PRO A 326 4.39 -9.81 0.18
C PRO A 326 5.88 -9.51 0.08
N LEU A 327 6.73 -10.55 0.01
CA LEU A 327 8.19 -10.40 -0.08
C LEU A 327 8.63 -9.57 -1.29
N GLU A 328 7.93 -9.70 -2.41
CA GLU A 328 8.18 -8.92 -3.61
C GLU A 328 8.08 -7.41 -3.35
N LEU A 329 7.12 -6.98 -2.53
CA LEU A 329 6.96 -5.59 -2.13
C LEU A 329 8.16 -5.10 -1.32
N THR A 330 8.69 -5.92 -0.43
CA THR A 330 9.91 -5.62 0.35
C THR A 330 11.12 -5.37 -0.56
N ALA A 331 11.26 -6.19 -1.60
CA ALA A 331 12.33 -6.02 -2.58
C ALA A 331 12.30 -4.65 -3.29
N HIS A 332 11.10 -4.11 -3.55
CA HIS A 332 10.94 -2.77 -4.15
C HIS A 332 11.15 -1.65 -3.12
N VAL A 333 10.59 -1.78 -1.92
CA VAL A 333 10.58 -0.71 -0.91
C VAL A 333 11.96 -0.46 -0.32
N ARG A 334 12.68 -1.54 0.03
CA ARG A 334 13.98 -1.44 0.71
C ARG A 334 15.01 -0.58 -0.02
N PRO A 335 15.29 -0.77 -1.32
CA PRO A 335 16.27 0.06 -2.02
C PRO A 335 15.86 1.53 -2.11
N LEU A 336 14.57 1.86 -2.14
CA LEU A 336 14.08 3.23 -2.10
C LEU A 336 14.42 3.90 -0.76
N VAL A 337 14.14 3.21 0.36
CA VAL A 337 14.48 3.68 1.71
C VAL A 337 15.99 3.90 1.84
N MET A 338 16.80 2.95 1.39
CA MET A 338 18.27 3.02 1.54
C MET A 338 18.95 4.05 0.64
N ASN A 339 18.25 4.65 -0.32
CA ASN A 339 18.85 5.61 -1.25
C ASN A 339 18.13 6.98 -1.29
N HIS A 340 17.15 7.22 -0.40
CA HIS A 340 16.35 8.46 -0.45
C HIS A 340 17.18 9.76 -0.24
N LEU A 341 18.34 9.69 0.38
CA LEU A 341 19.23 10.84 0.59
C LEU A 341 20.28 11.05 -0.50
N LEU A 342 20.27 10.29 -1.58
CA LEU A 342 21.30 10.38 -2.64
C LEU A 342 21.49 11.81 -3.15
N HIS A 343 20.43 12.60 -3.25
CA HIS A 343 20.47 13.99 -3.70
C HIS A 343 21.23 14.95 -2.76
N HIS A 344 21.44 14.57 -1.50
CA HIS A 344 22.25 15.37 -0.54
C HIS A 344 23.76 15.20 -0.75
N HIS A 345 24.19 14.06 -1.31
CA HIS A 345 25.59 13.71 -1.47
C HIS A 345 26.13 13.98 -2.90
N GLY A 346 25.27 14.40 -3.84
CA GLY A 346 25.60 14.57 -5.25
C GLY A 346 26.23 15.91 -5.61
N ALA A 347 27.03 15.89 -6.68
CA ALA A 347 27.43 17.12 -7.40
C ALA A 347 26.20 17.77 -8.05
N ALA A 348 26.34 19.03 -8.51
CA ALA A 348 25.26 19.76 -9.19
C ALA A 348 24.72 18.99 -10.45
N GLU A 349 25.52 18.09 -11.02
CA GLU A 349 25.15 17.25 -12.15
C GLU A 349 25.47 15.79 -11.89
N TYR A 350 24.57 14.89 -12.30
CA TYR A 350 24.76 13.45 -12.21
C TYR A 350 25.52 12.93 -13.43
N ARG A 351 26.66 12.27 -13.20
CA ARG A 351 27.37 11.56 -14.26
C ARG A 351 26.59 10.35 -14.73
N ASP A 352 26.66 10.04 -16.03
CA ASP A 352 25.97 8.89 -16.62
C ASP A 352 26.28 7.58 -15.91
N THR A 353 27.54 7.38 -15.50
CA THR A 353 27.99 6.21 -14.73
C THR A 353 27.28 6.10 -13.40
N THR A 354 27.08 7.22 -12.70
CA THR A 354 26.36 7.25 -11.42
C THR A 354 24.89 6.85 -11.62
N VAL A 355 24.25 7.35 -12.67
CA VAL A 355 22.84 7.05 -12.97
C VAL A 355 22.65 5.57 -13.35
N ARG A 356 23.54 5.01 -14.19
CA ARG A 356 23.50 3.58 -14.55
C ARG A 356 23.70 2.67 -13.34
N ARG A 357 24.66 2.99 -12.47
CA ARG A 357 24.90 2.24 -11.21
C ARG A 357 23.75 2.37 -10.23
N LEU A 358 23.14 3.55 -10.14
CA LEU A 358 21.94 3.77 -9.33
C LEU A 358 20.77 2.92 -9.83
N ALA A 359 20.46 2.97 -11.13
CA ALA A 359 19.39 2.17 -11.71
C ALA A 359 19.56 0.68 -11.43
N ARG A 360 20.81 0.16 -11.55
CA ARG A 360 21.13 -1.24 -11.17
C ARG A 360 20.92 -1.51 -9.68
N LYS A 361 21.35 -0.59 -8.82
CA LYS A 361 21.25 -0.73 -7.34
C LYS A 361 19.81 -0.76 -6.85
N LEU A 362 18.92 -0.09 -7.57
CA LEU A 362 17.51 0.03 -7.20
C LEU A 362 16.68 -1.21 -7.56
N ILE A 363 17.13 -2.07 -8.46
CA ILE A 363 16.35 -3.23 -8.92
C ILE A 363 15.75 -4.00 -7.74
N PRO A 364 14.44 -4.29 -7.76
CA PRO A 364 13.46 -4.08 -8.83
C PRO A 364 12.79 -2.70 -8.85
N ALA A 365 13.09 -1.80 -7.91
CA ALA A 365 12.59 -0.43 -7.91
C ALA A 365 13.26 0.40 -9.04
N THR A 366 12.71 1.60 -9.28
CA THR A 366 13.12 2.48 -10.38
C THR A 366 13.63 3.84 -9.89
N ILE A 367 14.31 4.57 -10.76
CA ILE A 367 14.77 5.94 -10.46
C ILE A 367 13.56 6.86 -10.29
N ASP A 368 12.50 6.70 -11.08
CA ASP A 368 11.31 7.55 -10.96
C ASP A 368 10.59 7.34 -9.61
N GLN A 369 10.52 6.10 -9.13
CA GLN A 369 10.02 5.80 -7.79
C GLN A 369 10.90 6.44 -6.70
N LEU A 370 12.22 6.38 -6.84
CA LEU A 370 13.14 7.02 -5.90
C LEU A 370 12.96 8.55 -5.88
N ILE A 371 12.81 9.17 -7.06
CA ILE A 371 12.52 10.59 -7.20
C ILE A 371 11.23 10.98 -6.49
N ALA A 372 10.17 10.15 -6.61
CA ALA A 372 8.92 10.41 -5.90
C ALA A 372 9.10 10.38 -4.38
N VAL A 373 9.89 9.44 -3.85
CA VAL A 373 10.22 9.39 -2.40
C VAL A 373 11.01 10.62 -1.96
N MET A 374 12.05 11.01 -2.72
CA MET A 374 12.86 12.20 -2.45
C MET A 374 12.01 13.48 -2.45
N LEU A 375 11.11 13.63 -3.42
CA LEU A 375 10.22 14.79 -3.50
C LEU A 375 9.24 14.81 -2.32
N ALA A 376 8.69 13.66 -1.95
CA ALA A 376 7.77 13.56 -0.82
C ALA A 376 8.46 13.94 0.50
N ASP A 377 9.65 13.43 0.78
CA ASP A 377 10.48 13.82 1.93
C ASP A 377 10.70 15.33 1.96
N HIS A 378 11.09 15.88 0.82
CA HIS A 378 11.42 17.29 0.72
C HIS A 378 10.20 18.21 0.92
N LEU A 379 9.05 17.87 0.33
CA LEU A 379 7.80 18.60 0.46
C LEU A 379 7.13 18.41 1.83
N GLY A 380 7.56 17.42 2.60
CA GLY A 380 7.10 17.15 3.96
C GLY A 380 7.60 18.09 5.03
N ARG A 381 8.28 19.19 4.67
CA ARG A 381 8.92 20.18 5.59
C ARG A 381 8.29 21.58 5.53
N PRO A 382 6.97 21.73 5.68
CA PRO A 382 6.40 23.08 5.64
C PRO A 382 6.86 23.93 6.84
N PRO A 383 7.12 25.26 6.67
CA PRO A 383 6.98 26.00 5.42
C PRO A 383 8.23 25.99 4.53
N LEU A 384 9.27 25.23 4.88
CA LEU A 384 10.51 25.19 4.13
C LEU A 384 10.35 24.33 2.87
N ILE A 385 10.46 24.99 1.71
CA ILE A 385 10.62 24.29 0.42
C ILE A 385 11.96 24.76 -0.15
N PRO A 386 13.09 24.10 0.18
CA PRO A 386 14.38 24.48 -0.35
C PRO A 386 14.43 24.21 -1.87
N ARG A 387 14.35 25.29 -2.65
CA ARG A 387 14.32 25.20 -4.14
C ARG A 387 15.53 24.48 -4.71
N GLU A 388 16.69 24.63 -4.09
CA GLU A 388 17.93 23.97 -4.53
C GLU A 388 17.85 22.45 -4.51
N THR A 389 17.17 21.86 -3.54
CA THR A 389 17.01 20.41 -3.46
C THR A 389 16.09 19.89 -4.56
N VAL A 390 14.99 20.58 -4.85
CA VAL A 390 14.11 20.24 -5.98
C VAL A 390 14.88 20.29 -7.29
N VAL A 391 15.72 21.29 -7.50
CA VAL A 391 16.57 21.40 -8.69
C VAL A 391 17.53 20.20 -8.81
N ARG A 392 18.14 19.75 -7.73
CA ARG A 392 19.03 18.58 -7.74
C ARG A 392 18.26 17.28 -8.08
N ILE A 393 17.04 17.12 -7.55
CA ILE A 393 16.18 15.98 -7.87
C ILE A 393 15.80 16.01 -9.35
N GLU A 394 15.46 17.19 -9.90
CA GLU A 394 15.18 17.36 -11.33
C GLU A 394 16.40 17.08 -12.21
N HIS A 395 17.61 17.41 -11.77
CA HIS A 395 18.83 17.02 -12.49
C HIS A 395 18.99 15.50 -12.58
N LEU A 396 18.64 14.75 -11.52
CA LEU A 396 18.62 13.29 -11.56
C LEU A 396 17.59 12.78 -12.57
N ARG A 397 16.38 13.36 -12.57
CA ARG A 397 15.32 13.01 -13.51
C ARG A 397 15.78 13.21 -14.96
N ASN A 398 16.30 14.39 -15.27
CA ASN A 398 16.78 14.72 -16.61
C ASN A 398 17.92 13.79 -17.06
N ALA A 399 18.82 13.41 -16.14
CA ALA A 399 19.89 12.47 -16.43
C ALA A 399 19.37 11.04 -16.68
N ALA A 400 18.40 10.60 -15.91
CA ALA A 400 17.75 9.30 -16.12
C ALA A 400 17.00 9.27 -17.47
N GLN A 401 16.24 10.31 -17.79
CA GLN A 401 15.54 10.46 -19.07
C GLN A 401 16.48 10.42 -20.27
N ARG A 402 17.55 11.18 -20.21
CA ARG A 402 18.57 11.18 -21.28
C ARG A 402 19.13 9.77 -21.53
N LEU A 403 19.21 8.93 -20.50
CA LEU A 403 19.74 7.57 -20.59
C LEU A 403 18.65 6.50 -20.76
N ALA A 404 17.36 6.89 -20.80
CA ALA A 404 16.20 6.00 -20.79
C ALA A 404 16.23 4.97 -19.64
N LEU A 405 16.54 5.45 -18.43
CA LEU A 405 16.70 4.64 -17.20
C LEU A 405 15.73 5.05 -16.09
N GLU A 406 14.66 5.79 -16.41
CA GLU A 406 13.66 6.21 -15.42
C GLU A 406 12.93 5.00 -14.81
N HIS A 407 12.56 4.05 -15.67
CA HIS A 407 11.72 2.90 -15.34
C HIS A 407 12.43 1.57 -15.48
N ASP A 408 13.63 1.56 -16.06
CA ASP A 408 14.41 0.36 -16.33
C ASP A 408 15.83 0.47 -15.78
N ALA A 409 16.49 -0.66 -15.66
CA ALA A 409 17.91 -0.73 -15.36
C ALA A 409 18.70 -1.16 -16.59
N PRO A 410 20.00 -0.79 -16.69
CA PRO A 410 20.85 -1.25 -17.78
C PRO A 410 20.86 -2.78 -17.87
N ARG A 411 20.63 -3.31 -19.06
CA ARG A 411 20.73 -4.75 -19.33
C ARG A 411 22.12 -5.07 -19.86
N PRO A 412 22.73 -6.22 -19.45
CA PRO A 412 24.01 -6.63 -20.00
C PRO A 412 23.95 -6.80 -21.53
N ILE A 413 24.81 -6.13 -22.26
CA ILE A 413 24.95 -6.29 -23.71
C ILE A 413 25.59 -7.64 -24.00
N LEU A 414 26.66 -8.01 -23.27
CA LEU A 414 27.29 -9.31 -23.40
C LEU A 414 26.59 -10.38 -22.59
N LEU A 415 26.32 -11.49 -23.25
CA LEU A 415 25.71 -12.69 -22.67
C LEU A 415 26.58 -13.91 -22.99
N GLY A 416 26.35 -15.03 -22.32
CA GLY A 416 27.11 -16.27 -22.51
C GLY A 416 27.25 -16.73 -23.99
N ARG A 417 26.22 -16.47 -24.83
CA ARG A 417 26.27 -16.75 -26.27
C ARG A 417 27.39 -16.02 -27.02
N HIS A 418 27.73 -14.80 -26.60
CA HIS A 418 28.80 -14.02 -27.21
C HIS A 418 30.17 -14.57 -26.86
N LEU A 419 30.35 -15.09 -25.61
CA LEU A 419 31.59 -15.78 -25.22
C LEU A 419 31.76 -17.08 -26.00
N ILE A 420 30.68 -17.82 -26.27
CA ILE A 420 30.72 -19.03 -27.12
C ILE A 420 31.12 -18.66 -28.56
N ALA A 421 30.53 -17.58 -29.11
CA ALA A 421 30.88 -17.08 -30.45
C ALA A 421 32.35 -16.62 -30.55
N LEU A 422 32.97 -16.22 -29.44
CA LEU A 422 34.39 -15.92 -29.32
C LEU A 422 35.28 -17.17 -29.15
N GLY A 423 34.70 -18.38 -29.19
CA GLY A 423 35.42 -19.65 -29.12
C GLY A 423 35.62 -20.20 -27.70
N LEU A 424 35.02 -19.60 -26.67
CA LEU A 424 35.13 -20.10 -25.30
C LEU A 424 34.13 -21.23 -25.08
N ARG A 425 34.57 -22.24 -24.32
CA ARG A 425 33.68 -23.30 -23.83
C ARG A 425 32.94 -22.82 -22.56
N PRO A 426 31.63 -23.11 -22.44
CA PRO A 426 30.88 -22.81 -21.20
C PRO A 426 31.56 -23.38 -19.97
N GLY A 427 31.70 -22.55 -18.93
CA GLY A 427 32.38 -22.94 -17.71
C GLY A 427 32.38 -21.84 -16.64
N PRO A 428 32.96 -22.08 -15.47
CA PRO A 428 32.96 -21.15 -14.34
C PRO A 428 33.56 -19.78 -14.67
N GLN A 429 34.42 -19.67 -15.68
CA GLN A 429 35.04 -18.41 -16.15
C GLN A 429 34.06 -17.46 -16.83
N PHE A 430 32.88 -17.92 -17.24
CA PHE A 430 31.88 -17.06 -17.89
C PHE A 430 31.35 -15.99 -16.96
N THR A 431 31.04 -16.36 -15.72
CA THR A 431 30.46 -15.44 -14.74
C THR A 431 31.37 -14.24 -14.48
N PRO A 432 32.65 -14.41 -14.05
CA PRO A 432 33.52 -13.27 -13.80
C PRO A 432 33.80 -12.42 -15.07
N ALA A 433 33.86 -13.03 -16.25
CA ALA A 433 34.08 -12.29 -17.50
C ALA A 433 32.85 -11.44 -17.86
N LEU A 434 31.64 -11.98 -17.72
CA LEU A 434 30.38 -11.24 -17.97
C LEU A 434 30.14 -10.17 -16.92
N GLU A 435 30.48 -10.40 -15.66
CA GLU A 435 30.40 -9.39 -14.59
C GLU A 435 31.37 -8.24 -14.85
N ALA A 436 32.63 -8.54 -15.20
CA ALA A 436 33.61 -7.51 -15.57
C ALA A 436 33.17 -6.68 -16.79
N ALA A 437 32.58 -7.35 -17.80
CA ALA A 437 32.01 -6.66 -18.94
C ALA A 437 30.85 -5.74 -18.55
N PHE A 438 29.96 -6.21 -17.70
CA PHE A 438 28.83 -5.41 -17.26
C PHE A 438 29.25 -4.20 -16.43
N GLU A 439 30.22 -4.37 -15.52
CA GLU A 439 30.80 -3.23 -14.78
C GLU A 439 31.41 -2.19 -15.74
N SER A 440 32.16 -2.64 -16.75
CA SER A 440 32.75 -1.75 -17.77
C SER A 440 31.69 -1.07 -18.65
N GLN A 441 30.57 -1.77 -18.95
CA GLN A 441 29.41 -1.18 -19.63
C GLN A 441 28.80 -0.06 -18.77
N LEU A 442 28.63 -0.28 -17.46
CA LEU A 442 28.11 0.75 -16.54
C LEU A 442 29.01 1.97 -16.50
N ASP A 443 30.35 1.76 -16.59
CA ASP A 443 31.33 2.84 -16.67
C ASP A 443 31.38 3.52 -18.03
N GLY A 444 30.62 3.00 -19.03
CA GLY A 444 30.53 3.61 -20.35
C GLY A 444 31.69 3.25 -21.28
N ALA A 445 32.43 2.17 -21.02
CA ALA A 445 33.52 1.71 -21.88
C ALA A 445 33.04 1.29 -23.29
N PHE A 446 31.77 0.91 -23.39
CA PHE A 446 31.08 0.59 -24.66
C PHE A 446 29.57 0.77 -24.48
N ALA A 447 28.86 1.02 -25.59
CA ALA A 447 27.43 1.26 -25.62
C ALA A 447 26.65 0.31 -26.52
N ASP A 448 27.34 -0.48 -27.35
CA ASP A 448 26.74 -1.40 -28.30
C ASP A 448 27.45 -2.78 -28.29
N GLU A 449 26.91 -3.72 -29.04
CA GLU A 449 27.43 -5.09 -29.11
C GLU A 449 28.83 -5.16 -29.76
N ALA A 450 29.11 -4.34 -30.76
CA ALA A 450 30.40 -4.34 -31.43
C ALA A 450 31.52 -3.90 -30.48
N GLY A 451 31.32 -2.77 -29.77
CA GLY A 451 32.26 -2.28 -28.77
C GLY A 451 32.41 -3.24 -27.59
N ALA A 452 31.32 -3.89 -27.18
CA ALA A 452 31.34 -4.90 -26.11
C ALA A 452 32.18 -6.13 -26.50
N ILE A 453 32.05 -6.62 -27.75
CA ILE A 453 32.83 -7.74 -28.26
C ILE A 453 34.33 -7.37 -28.35
N GLU A 454 34.64 -6.17 -28.80
CA GLU A 454 36.04 -5.69 -28.87
C GLU A 454 36.63 -5.58 -27.45
N TRP A 455 35.90 -5.00 -26.53
CA TRP A 455 36.29 -4.95 -25.12
C TRP A 455 36.55 -6.36 -24.56
N MET A 456 35.67 -7.31 -24.81
CA MET A 456 35.80 -8.69 -24.30
C MET A 456 37.05 -9.38 -24.91
N ARG A 457 37.34 -9.18 -26.19
CA ARG A 457 38.56 -9.71 -26.80
C ARG A 457 39.81 -9.19 -26.10
N ASN A 458 39.84 -7.91 -25.76
CA ASN A 458 40.96 -7.29 -25.03
C ASN A 458 41.05 -7.81 -23.61
N TYR A 459 39.93 -7.97 -22.93
CA TYR A 459 39.85 -8.54 -21.60
C TYR A 459 40.39 -9.97 -21.55
N LEU A 460 40.01 -10.83 -22.51
CA LEU A 460 40.46 -12.22 -22.59
C LEU A 460 41.93 -12.35 -22.92
N ARG A 461 42.51 -11.39 -23.67
CA ARG A 461 43.98 -11.35 -23.89
C ARG A 461 44.73 -11.03 -22.60
N ALA A 462 44.20 -10.16 -21.77
CA ALA A 462 44.79 -9.79 -20.48
C ALA A 462 44.56 -10.83 -19.38
N HIS A 463 43.48 -11.61 -19.49
CA HIS A 463 43.06 -12.62 -18.54
C HIS A 463 42.81 -13.95 -19.26
N PRO A 464 43.85 -14.63 -19.76
CA PRO A 464 43.67 -15.88 -20.48
C PRO A 464 42.96 -16.91 -19.57
N PRO A 465 41.91 -17.61 -20.10
CA PRO A 465 41.22 -18.63 -19.32
C PRO A 465 42.24 -19.73 -18.96
N VAL A 466 42.28 -20.09 -17.69
CA VAL A 466 43.07 -21.22 -17.22
C VAL A 466 42.51 -22.48 -17.86
N LEU A 467 43.21 -22.97 -18.89
CA LEU A 467 42.91 -24.27 -19.48
C LEU A 467 43.14 -25.33 -18.41
N SER A 468 42.07 -25.87 -17.90
CA SER A 468 42.16 -27.08 -17.04
C SER A 468 42.76 -28.20 -17.90
N SER A 469 44.03 -28.49 -17.71
CA SER A 469 44.70 -29.63 -18.27
C SER A 469 44.22 -30.92 -17.61
N THR A 470 43.04 -31.41 -18.05
CA THR A 470 42.62 -32.79 -17.78
C THR A 470 42.47 -33.51 -19.12
N SER A 471 43.59 -33.76 -19.77
CA SER A 471 43.76 -34.90 -20.66
C SER A 471 44.53 -35.95 -19.88
N SER A 472 43.86 -36.77 -19.11
CA SER A 472 44.39 -38.09 -18.77
C SER A 472 44.41 -38.92 -20.00
N PRO A 473 45.51 -39.51 -20.40
CA PRO A 473 45.52 -40.52 -21.44
C PRO A 473 44.80 -41.74 -20.88
N LEU A 474 43.79 -42.19 -21.58
CA LEU A 474 43.17 -43.49 -21.35
C LEU A 474 44.21 -44.58 -21.64
N PRO A 475 44.17 -45.68 -20.85
CA PRO A 475 45.09 -46.80 -21.00
C PRO A 475 44.92 -47.60 -22.27
#